data_c5decf03ffb1b1cc9fd0d808bb45d4ef
#
_entry.id   c5decf03ffb1b1cc9fd0d808bb45d4ef
#
_cell.length_a   1.000
_cell.length_b   1.000
_cell.length_c   1.000
_cell.angle_alpha   90.00
_cell.angle_beta   90.00
_cell.angle_gamma   90.00
#
_symmetry.space_group_name_H-M   'P 1'
#
loop_
_entity.id
_entity.type
_entity.pdbx_description
1 polymer ?
#
loop_
_entity_poly.entity_id
_entity_poly.type
_entity_poly.pdbx_seq_one_letter_code
_entity_poly.pdbx_strand_id
1 'polypeptide(L)'
;MIDLPYSLVIEATDESDFFGFFSPELEGFSGIGHSVEDCLYQAKWGMQEHVALLRQQQLPVPNSNPDPVVIIRNERKETVPTQAPERTGQA
;
A
#
# COMPACT_ATOMS: atom_id res chain seq x y z
N MET A 1 3.65 16.06 -3.41
CA MET A 1 3.49 15.24 -4.62
C MET A 1 4.25 13.94 -4.46
N ILE A 2 3.65 12.82 -4.79
CA ILE A 2 4.33 11.55 -4.67
C ILE A 2 5.03 11.21 -5.99
N ASP A 3 6.14 10.52 -5.88
CA ASP A 3 6.98 10.18 -7.01
C ASP A 3 6.82 8.70 -7.34
N LEU A 4 5.58 8.31 -7.65
CA LEU A 4 5.25 6.94 -8.00
C LEU A 4 4.45 6.93 -9.30
N PRO A 5 4.63 5.91 -10.14
CA PRO A 5 3.86 5.80 -11.37
C PRO A 5 2.44 5.28 -11.15
N TYR A 6 2.15 4.72 -9.97
CA TYR A 6 0.84 4.17 -9.64
C TYR A 6 0.50 4.51 -8.21
N SER A 7 -0.79 4.44 -7.89
CA SER A 7 -1.24 4.65 -6.51
C SER A 7 -0.77 3.51 -5.62
N LEU A 8 -0.71 3.78 -4.33
CA LEU A 8 -0.22 2.82 -3.34
C LEU A 8 -1.15 2.82 -2.14
N VAL A 9 -1.49 1.63 -1.66
CA VAL A 9 -2.24 1.45 -0.42
C VAL A 9 -1.29 0.84 0.61
N ILE A 10 -1.15 1.51 1.73
CA ILE A 10 -0.30 1.05 2.84
C ILE A 10 -1.23 0.69 3.99
N GLU A 11 -1.09 -0.51 4.52
CA GLU A 11 -1.95 -1.01 5.58
C GLU A 11 -1.13 -1.30 6.82
N ALA A 12 -1.52 -0.69 7.93
CA ALA A 12 -0.90 -0.97 9.23
C ALA A 12 -1.33 -2.35 9.71
N THR A 13 -0.41 -3.02 10.38
CA THR A 13 -0.70 -4.32 10.98
C THR A 13 -0.76 -4.18 12.50
N ASP A 14 -0.96 -5.28 13.19
CA ASP A 14 -0.97 -5.27 14.65
C ASP A 14 0.41 -4.95 15.23
N GLU A 15 1.44 -5.08 14.43
CA GLU A 15 2.80 -4.75 14.87
C GLU A 15 3.14 -3.33 14.46
N SER A 16 3.68 -2.55 15.37
CA SER A 16 3.88 -1.13 15.17
C SER A 16 4.91 -0.82 14.07
N ASP A 17 5.82 -1.74 13.79
CA ASP A 17 6.87 -1.53 12.79
C ASP A 17 6.69 -2.45 11.59
N PHE A 18 5.44 -2.82 11.28
CA PHE A 18 5.17 -3.76 10.21
C PHE A 18 3.98 -3.26 9.39
N PHE A 19 4.21 -2.97 8.11
CA PHE A 19 3.19 -2.45 7.21
C PHE A 19 3.20 -3.27 5.93
N GLY A 20 1.99 -3.57 5.43
CA GLY A 20 1.87 -4.15 4.11
C GLY A 20 1.52 -3.07 3.11
N PHE A 21 1.87 -3.29 1.84
CA PHE A 21 1.49 -2.33 0.81
C PHE A 21 1.21 -3.06 -0.50
N PHE A 22 0.39 -2.43 -1.33
CA PHE A 22 0.09 -2.94 -2.66
C PHE A 22 -0.39 -1.78 -3.53
N SER A 23 -0.41 -2.00 -4.83
CA SER A 23 -0.93 -1.01 -5.76
C SER A 23 -2.22 -1.52 -6.38
N PRO A 24 -3.31 -0.73 -6.32
CA PRO A 24 -4.56 -1.17 -6.94
C PRO A 24 -4.50 -1.22 -8.46
N GLU A 25 -3.57 -0.49 -9.07
CA GLU A 25 -3.45 -0.41 -10.52
C GLU A 25 -2.41 -1.36 -11.09
N LEU A 26 -1.44 -1.76 -10.27
CA LEU A 26 -0.36 -2.64 -10.71
C LEU A 26 -0.57 -4.01 -10.09
N GLU A 27 -1.31 -4.84 -10.79
CA GLU A 27 -1.73 -6.14 -10.27
C GLU A 27 -0.51 -7.00 -9.95
N GLY A 28 -0.57 -7.67 -8.81
CA GLY A 28 0.51 -8.54 -8.37
C GLY A 28 1.62 -7.85 -7.62
N PHE A 29 1.58 -6.53 -7.54
CA PHE A 29 2.61 -5.78 -6.82
C PHE A 29 2.21 -5.62 -5.36
N SER A 30 3.06 -6.12 -4.46
CA SER A 30 2.84 -5.97 -3.03
C SER A 30 4.17 -6.13 -2.30
N GLY A 31 4.18 -5.74 -1.04
CA GLY A 31 5.38 -5.86 -0.25
C GLY A 31 5.14 -5.53 1.20
N ILE A 32 6.22 -5.48 1.95
CA ILE A 32 6.20 -5.23 3.39
C ILE A 32 7.28 -4.22 3.71
N GLY A 33 6.95 -3.25 4.58
CA GLY A 33 7.90 -2.26 5.05
C GLY A 33 7.78 -2.08 6.54
N HIS A 34 8.74 -1.38 7.12
CA HIS A 34 8.80 -1.17 8.56
C HIS A 34 8.30 0.21 8.98
N SER A 35 8.00 1.06 8.03
CA SER A 35 7.42 2.38 8.26
C SER A 35 6.74 2.81 6.98
N VAL A 36 5.95 3.88 7.06
CA VAL A 36 5.33 4.44 5.86
C VAL A 36 6.40 4.90 4.88
N GLU A 37 7.44 5.54 5.37
CA GLU A 37 8.52 6.01 4.51
C GLU A 37 9.25 4.84 3.85
N ASP A 38 9.46 3.77 4.60
CA ASP A 38 10.10 2.57 4.05
C ASP A 38 9.23 1.96 2.95
N CYS A 39 7.91 1.91 3.17
CA CYS A 39 7.00 1.40 2.15
C CYS A 39 7.07 2.24 0.87
N LEU A 40 7.10 3.55 1.02
CA LEU A 40 7.20 4.44 -0.15
C LEU A 40 8.51 4.23 -0.89
N TYR A 41 9.60 4.08 -0.17
CA TYR A 41 10.90 3.85 -0.78
C TYR A 41 10.91 2.53 -1.54
N GLN A 42 10.43 1.47 -0.90
CA GLN A 42 10.40 0.16 -1.55
C GLN A 42 9.46 0.14 -2.74
N ALA A 43 8.33 0.85 -2.63
CA ALA A 43 7.37 0.89 -3.72
C ALA A 43 7.95 1.58 -4.95
N LYS A 44 8.72 2.64 -4.75
CA LYS A 44 9.31 3.37 -5.87
C LYS A 44 10.19 2.46 -6.71
N TRP A 45 11.08 1.73 -6.07
CA TRP A 45 11.99 0.83 -6.79
C TRP A 45 11.28 -0.44 -7.23
N GLY A 46 10.40 -0.97 -6.38
CA GLY A 46 9.70 -2.21 -6.69
C GLY A 46 8.75 -2.07 -7.87
N MET A 47 8.08 -0.93 -8.00
CA MET A 47 7.19 -0.72 -9.13
C MET A 47 7.98 -0.71 -10.44
N GLN A 48 9.16 -0.09 -10.44
CA GLN A 48 10.00 -0.08 -11.63
C GLN A 48 10.43 -1.49 -12.02
N GLU A 49 10.83 -2.27 -11.03
CA GLU A 49 11.24 -3.65 -11.28
C GLU A 49 10.08 -4.50 -11.76
N HIS A 50 8.91 -4.29 -11.17
CA HIS A 50 7.72 -5.05 -11.55
C HIS A 50 7.31 -4.77 -12.99
N VAL A 51 7.35 -3.50 -13.38
CA VAL A 51 7.04 -3.12 -14.75
C VAL A 51 8.06 -3.72 -15.72
N ALA A 52 9.34 -3.67 -15.35
CA ALA A 52 10.38 -4.27 -16.18
C ALA A 52 10.16 -5.77 -16.35
N LEU A 53 9.75 -6.44 -15.29
CA LEU A 53 9.46 -7.87 -15.34
C LEU A 53 8.28 -8.17 -16.26
N LEU A 54 7.22 -7.37 -16.16
CA LEU A 54 6.07 -7.55 -17.05
C LEU A 54 6.47 -7.40 -18.51
N ARG A 55 7.28 -6.39 -18.81
CA ARG A 55 7.74 -6.19 -20.17
C ARG A 55 8.62 -7.34 -20.64
N GLN A 56 9.48 -7.83 -19.78
CA GLN A 56 10.36 -8.95 -20.11
C GLN A 56 9.56 -10.20 -20.44
N GLN A 57 8.43 -10.39 -19.75
CA GLN A 57 7.57 -11.54 -19.98
C GLN A 57 6.49 -11.27 -21.01
N GLN A 58 6.51 -10.10 -21.64
CA GLN A 58 5.54 -9.70 -22.66
C GLN A 58 4.12 -9.71 -22.16
N LEU A 59 3.98 -9.33 -20.89
CA LEU A 59 2.66 -9.19 -20.26
C LEU A 59 2.22 -7.73 -20.34
N PRO A 60 0.89 -7.49 -20.28
CA PRO A 60 0.40 -6.11 -20.34
C PRO A 60 0.92 -5.28 -19.16
N VAL A 61 1.28 -4.04 -19.45
CA VAL A 61 1.73 -3.09 -18.45
C VAL A 61 0.66 -2.02 -18.32
N PRO A 62 0.10 -1.81 -17.11
CA PRO A 62 -0.90 -0.76 -16.92
C PRO A 62 -0.33 0.60 -17.25
N ASN A 63 -1.17 1.49 -17.78
CA ASN A 63 -0.75 2.87 -17.99
C ASN A 63 -0.46 3.51 -16.65
N SER A 64 0.59 4.32 -16.61
CA SER A 64 0.91 5.03 -15.38
C SER A 64 -0.21 6.01 -15.04
N ASN A 65 -0.40 6.22 -13.73
CA ASN A 65 -1.42 7.13 -13.23
C ASN A 65 -0.80 8.53 -13.17
N PRO A 66 -1.34 9.51 -13.90
CA PRO A 66 -0.76 10.86 -13.85
C PRO A 66 -0.99 11.56 -12.52
N ASP A 67 -1.90 11.04 -11.69
CA ASP A 67 -2.22 11.65 -10.41
C ASP A 67 -2.32 10.56 -9.34
N PRO A 68 -1.23 9.86 -9.05
CA PRO A 68 -1.28 8.76 -8.10
C PRO A 68 -1.48 9.26 -6.67
N VAL A 69 -2.13 8.45 -5.85
CA VAL A 69 -2.37 8.78 -4.45
C VAL A 69 -1.80 7.69 -3.57
N VAL A 70 -1.49 8.06 -2.33
CA VAL A 70 -1.11 7.11 -1.30
C VAL A 70 -2.22 7.08 -0.27
N ILE A 71 -2.77 5.89 -0.05
CA ILE A 71 -3.82 5.69 0.94
C ILE A 71 -3.22 4.90 2.09
N ILE A 72 -3.35 5.45 3.29
CA ILE A 72 -2.83 4.78 4.48
C ILE A 72 -4.03 4.31 5.29
N ARG A 73 -4.14 2.99 5.47
CA ARG A 73 -5.21 2.39 6.25
C ARG A 73 -4.66 1.94 7.59
N ASN A 74 -5.37 2.32 8.64
CA ASN A 74 -5.00 1.90 9.97
C ASN A 74 -6.18 1.14 10.56
N GLU A 75 -6.18 -0.17 10.37
CA GLU A 75 -7.28 -1.01 10.81
C GLU A 75 -6.88 -1.87 11.99
N ARG A 76 -6.00 -1.32 12.82
CA ARG A 76 -5.56 -2.04 14.01
C ARG A 76 -6.71 -2.20 14.99
N LYS A 77 -6.69 -3.30 15.69
CA LYS A 77 -7.79 -3.63 16.58
C LYS A 77 -7.84 -2.75 17.83
N GLU A 78 -6.77 -2.10 18.14
CA GLU A 78 -6.79 -1.23 19.32
C GLU A 78 -7.75 -0.06 19.17
N THR A 79 -8.22 0.15 17.98
CA THR A 79 -9.20 1.21 17.84
C THR A 79 -10.51 0.76 18.37
N VAL A 80 -10.94 0.78 19.08
CA VAL A 80 -12.17 0.27 19.38
C VAL A 80 -13.23 1.06 19.83
N PRO A 81 -13.19 1.37 19.90
CA PRO A 81 -14.07 1.71 20.11
C PRO A 81 -14.73 2.35 19.85
N THR A 82 -15.00 2.05 19.85
CA THR A 82 -15.30 2.41 19.57
C THR A 82 -16.02 2.77 19.22
N GLN A 83 -16.31 2.45 19.13
CA GLN A 83 -16.55 2.48 18.76
C GLN A 83 -17.18 2.55 18.77
N ALA A 84 -17.68 2.19 19.19
CA ALA A 84 -17.73 1.83 19.24
C ALA A 84 -18.53 1.73 19.31
N PRO A 85 -19.01 1.60 19.71
CA PRO A 85 -19.16 1.17 19.80
C PRO A 85 -19.69 0.94 19.79
N GLU A 86 -19.87 0.52 19.75
CA GLU A 86 -19.44 0.04 19.78
C GLU A 86 -19.65 0.09 19.88
N ARG A 87 -20.40 0.04 20.04
CA ARG A 87 -19.95 -0.27 20.27
C ARG A 87 -20.03 -0.19 20.60
N THR A 88 -20.56 -0.44 20.89
CA THR A 88 -19.89 -0.61 21.36
C THR A 88 -19.75 -0.65 21.73
N GLY A 89 -20.38 -0.68 22.03
CA GLY A 89 -19.54 -0.94 22.32
C GLY A 89 -19.51 -0.87 22.48
N GLN A 90 -19.68 -1.11 22.65
CA GLN A 90 -19.07 -1.14 22.86
C GLN A 90 -18.91 -0.79 22.85
N ALA A 91 -19.44 -0.76 23.01
CA ALA A 91 -18.88 -0.54 23.07
C ALA A 91 -18.89 -0.47 23.24
#